data_2a209f824084f9a06f4f2a7aed27d25c
#
_entry.id   2a209f824084f9a06f4f2a7aed27d25c
#
_cell.length_a   1.000
_cell.length_b   1.000
_cell.length_c   1.000
_cell.angle_alpha   90.00
_cell.angle_beta   90.00
_cell.angle_gamma   90.00
#
_symmetry.space_group_name_H-M   'P 1'
#
loop_
_entity.id
_entity.type
_entity.pdbx_description
1 polymer ?
#
loop_
_entity_poly.entity_id
_entity_poly.type
_entity_poly.pdbx_seq_one_letter_code
_entity_poly.pdbx_strand_id
1 'polypeptide(L)'
;SDLSIMLFLPQVAILLYLQIGKILIETITHDIKQVAFYDMGEKIITIPLTFITVLSTVMMPRIANNYINNNKNSIKILLEKAGQISLMFAIPMCFGIAICAHNLIPWYLGIDFSPSISAIIIMSPIIIANSLIGISGNQYFTATNQIKILTYSYFSALIVNIILNYTLIKNMGFIGAAYTTTVTSFTSLIIQYYFFNKQLEIKPYLYYILKYIILSIPMGSSILIYGMYSSPTYITTLIQIIGGAFIYISSLLFIKDSLFIELSKRFTQKINIRIK
;
A
#
# COMPACT_ATOMS: atom_id res chain seq x y z
N SER A 1 2.99 25.33 -19.68
CA SER A 1 1.76 24.58 -20.03
C SER A 1 2.01 23.09 -20.27
N ASP A 2 3.12 22.69 -20.91
CA ASP A 2 3.38 21.27 -21.20
C ASP A 2 3.64 20.42 -19.94
N LEU A 3 4.29 20.99 -18.93
CA LEU A 3 4.54 20.31 -17.66
C LEU A 3 3.24 19.99 -16.92
N SER A 4 2.26 20.89 -16.95
CA SER A 4 0.96 20.68 -16.30
C SER A 4 0.18 19.53 -16.95
N ILE A 5 0.21 19.44 -18.29
CA ILE A 5 -0.42 18.35 -19.04
C ILE A 5 0.29 17.03 -18.75
N MET A 6 1.62 17.03 -18.70
CA MET A 6 2.40 15.83 -18.38
C MET A 6 2.10 15.27 -16.97
N LEU A 7 1.90 16.14 -15.97
CA LEU A 7 1.51 15.73 -14.63
C LEU A 7 0.06 15.24 -14.54
N PHE A 8 -0.81 15.74 -15.41
CA PHE A 8 -2.23 15.38 -15.45
C PHE A 8 -2.46 13.98 -16.00
N LEU A 9 -1.71 13.55 -17.02
CA LEU A 9 -1.90 12.26 -17.68
C LEU A 9 -1.79 11.03 -16.74
N PRO A 10 -0.76 10.90 -15.87
CA PRO A 10 -0.70 9.82 -14.90
C PRO A 10 -1.90 9.80 -13.95
N GLN A 11 -2.36 10.98 -13.51
CA GLN A 11 -3.51 11.08 -12.60
C GLN A 11 -4.81 10.62 -13.27
N VAL A 12 -5.01 10.99 -14.55
CA VAL A 12 -6.16 10.51 -15.32
C VAL A 12 -6.14 8.99 -15.44
N ALA A 13 -5.00 8.39 -15.76
CA ALA A 13 -4.89 6.93 -15.85
C ALA A 13 -5.25 6.24 -14.52
N ILE A 14 -4.76 6.78 -13.37
CA ILE A 14 -5.08 6.26 -12.04
C ILE A 14 -6.58 6.37 -11.76
N LEU A 15 -7.18 7.54 -11.98
CA LEU A 15 -8.61 7.75 -11.76
C LEU A 15 -9.46 6.84 -12.63
N LEU A 16 -9.07 6.65 -13.90
CA LEU A 16 -9.79 5.76 -14.80
C LEU A 16 -9.76 4.32 -14.30
N TYR A 17 -8.61 3.76 -13.97
CA TYR A 17 -8.57 2.36 -13.55
C TYR A 17 -9.26 2.12 -12.20
N LEU A 18 -9.32 3.10 -11.30
CA LEU A 18 -10.06 2.99 -10.04
C LEU A 18 -11.59 3.02 -10.26
N GLN A 19 -12.08 3.79 -11.24
CA GLN A 19 -13.51 3.91 -11.50
C GLN A 19 -14.05 2.85 -12.48
N ILE A 20 -13.24 2.43 -13.47
CA ILE A 20 -13.65 1.45 -14.48
C ILE A 20 -14.10 0.13 -13.83
N GLY A 21 -13.43 -0.32 -12.76
CA GLY A 21 -13.82 -1.53 -12.05
C GLY A 21 -15.26 -1.46 -11.55
N LYS A 22 -15.68 -0.36 -10.95
CA LYS A 22 -17.04 -0.15 -10.41
C LYS A 22 -18.08 -0.12 -11.53
N ILE A 23 -17.79 0.60 -12.61
CA ILE A 23 -18.67 0.69 -13.78
C ILE A 23 -18.86 -0.70 -14.43
N LEU A 24 -17.77 -1.44 -14.60
CA LEU A 24 -17.83 -2.77 -15.20
C LEU A 24 -18.52 -3.81 -14.31
N ILE A 25 -18.37 -3.73 -12.98
CA ILE A 25 -19.13 -4.60 -12.06
C ILE A 25 -20.63 -4.38 -12.31
N GLU A 26 -21.12 -3.13 -12.28
CA GLU A 26 -22.54 -2.84 -12.50
C GLU A 26 -23.01 -3.27 -13.87
N THR A 27 -22.26 -2.94 -14.93
CA THR A 27 -22.63 -3.21 -16.31
C THR A 27 -22.66 -4.71 -16.63
N ILE A 28 -21.74 -5.50 -16.06
CA ILE A 28 -21.61 -6.93 -16.36
C ILE A 28 -22.51 -7.78 -15.46
N THR A 29 -22.60 -7.45 -14.17
CA THR A 29 -23.33 -8.26 -13.19
C THR A 29 -24.80 -7.84 -13.04
N HIS A 30 -25.14 -6.61 -13.42
CA HIS A 30 -26.44 -5.98 -13.19
C HIS A 30 -26.87 -6.00 -11.70
N ASP A 31 -25.90 -6.05 -10.79
CA ASP A 31 -26.11 -6.12 -9.34
C ASP A 31 -25.32 -5.02 -8.61
N ILE A 32 -26.03 -3.97 -8.20
CA ILE A 32 -25.46 -2.84 -7.50
C ILE A 32 -24.86 -3.21 -6.12
N LYS A 33 -25.33 -4.32 -5.51
CA LYS A 33 -24.77 -4.79 -4.25
C LYS A 33 -23.31 -5.22 -4.42
N GLN A 34 -22.96 -5.79 -5.54
CA GLN A 34 -21.57 -6.16 -5.82
C GLN A 34 -20.66 -4.95 -5.96
N VAL A 35 -21.16 -3.85 -6.52
CA VAL A 35 -20.44 -2.57 -6.55
C VAL A 35 -20.21 -2.07 -5.12
N ALA A 36 -21.22 -2.14 -4.27
CA ALA A 36 -21.12 -1.73 -2.87
C ALA A 36 -20.10 -2.57 -2.08
N PHE A 37 -20.07 -3.89 -2.27
CA PHE A 37 -19.09 -4.77 -1.62
C PHE A 37 -17.65 -4.44 -2.04
N TYR A 38 -17.43 -4.19 -3.33
CA TYR A 38 -16.13 -3.77 -3.83
C TYR A 38 -15.71 -2.40 -3.30
N ASP A 39 -16.61 -1.41 -3.39
CA ASP A 39 -16.35 -0.03 -2.98
C ASP A 39 -16.03 0.08 -1.47
N MET A 40 -16.75 -0.65 -0.63
CA MET A 40 -16.46 -0.69 0.80
C MET A 40 -15.12 -1.36 1.08
N GLY A 41 -14.79 -2.45 0.38
CA GLY A 41 -13.48 -3.06 0.45
C GLY A 41 -12.36 -2.09 0.08
N GLU A 42 -12.50 -1.36 -1.02
CA GLU A 42 -11.53 -0.35 -1.47
C GLU A 42 -11.37 0.79 -0.45
N LYS A 43 -12.46 1.29 0.12
CA LYS A 43 -12.45 2.34 1.15
C LYS A 43 -11.66 1.91 2.39
N ILE A 44 -11.86 0.68 2.86
CA ILE A 44 -11.13 0.14 4.01
C ILE A 44 -9.62 0.04 3.72
N ILE A 45 -9.24 -0.41 2.52
CA ILE A 45 -7.83 -0.46 2.10
C ILE A 45 -7.21 0.94 1.95
N THR A 46 -7.99 1.94 1.62
CA THR A 46 -7.51 3.33 1.50
C THR A 46 -7.02 3.91 2.82
N ILE A 47 -7.51 3.44 3.98
CA ILE A 47 -7.10 3.94 5.30
C ILE A 47 -5.59 3.76 5.53
N PRO A 48 -5.02 2.53 5.51
CA PRO A 48 -3.57 2.35 5.64
C PRO A 48 -2.79 2.95 4.47
N LEU A 49 -3.34 2.98 3.25
CA LEU A 49 -2.69 3.61 2.10
C LEU A 49 -2.47 5.11 2.31
N THR A 50 -3.41 5.82 2.90
CA THR A 50 -3.26 7.25 3.20
C THR A 50 -2.07 7.49 4.13
N PHE A 51 -1.90 6.67 5.16
CA PHE A 51 -0.75 6.76 6.06
C PHE A 51 0.58 6.54 5.30
N ILE A 52 0.66 5.52 4.46
CA ILE A 52 1.85 5.20 3.66
C ILE A 52 2.18 6.32 2.66
N THR A 53 1.17 6.91 2.01
CA THR A 53 1.38 8.01 1.05
C THR A 53 1.97 9.25 1.71
N VAL A 54 1.51 9.60 2.91
CA VAL A 54 2.09 10.73 3.68
C VAL A 54 3.56 10.48 3.99
N LEU A 55 3.92 9.27 4.42
CA LEU A 55 5.34 8.91 4.64
C LEU A 55 6.18 9.08 3.36
N SER A 56 5.61 8.75 2.20
CA SER A 56 6.30 8.82 0.90
C SER A 56 6.62 10.26 0.48
N THR A 57 5.79 11.24 0.82
CA THR A 57 5.99 12.64 0.35
C THR A 57 7.11 13.38 1.09
N VAL A 58 7.45 12.97 2.31
CA VAL A 58 8.41 13.68 3.18
C VAL A 58 9.83 13.74 2.60
N MET A 59 10.25 12.72 1.85
CA MET A 59 11.61 12.63 1.30
C MET A 59 11.79 13.32 -0.06
N MET A 60 10.71 13.64 -0.76
CA MET A 60 10.73 14.19 -2.11
C MET A 60 11.60 15.46 -2.27
N PRO A 61 11.55 16.49 -1.38
CA PRO A 61 12.38 17.68 -1.54
C PRO A 61 13.88 17.41 -1.39
N ARG A 62 14.25 16.46 -0.52
CA ARG A 62 15.66 16.07 -0.33
C ARG A 62 16.21 15.36 -1.55
N ILE A 63 15.40 14.53 -2.20
CA ILE A 63 15.79 13.80 -3.42
C ILE A 63 15.95 14.79 -4.56
N ALA A 64 15.01 15.72 -4.75
CA ALA A 64 15.10 16.75 -5.76
C ALA A 64 16.39 17.61 -5.62
N ASN A 65 16.74 18.03 -4.40
CA ASN A 65 17.97 18.78 -4.15
C ASN A 65 19.24 17.97 -4.46
N ASN A 66 19.29 16.70 -4.05
CA ASN A 66 20.43 15.85 -4.37
C ASN A 66 20.54 15.54 -5.88
N TYR A 67 19.40 15.51 -6.58
CA TYR A 67 19.38 15.31 -8.04
C TYR A 67 20.00 16.51 -8.77
N ILE A 68 19.64 17.73 -8.40
CA ILE A 68 20.22 18.97 -8.95
C ILE A 68 21.74 19.00 -8.73
N ASN A 69 22.20 18.52 -7.57
CA ASN A 69 23.64 18.47 -7.22
C ASN A 69 24.36 17.22 -7.77
N ASN A 70 23.74 16.44 -8.66
CA ASN A 70 24.29 15.20 -9.26
C ASN A 70 24.78 14.16 -8.24
N ASN A 71 24.24 14.16 -7.01
CA ASN A 71 24.66 13.25 -5.95
C ASN A 71 23.85 11.94 -5.96
N LYS A 72 24.13 11.08 -6.95
CA LYS A 72 23.42 9.79 -7.12
C LYS A 72 23.55 8.85 -5.91
N ASN A 73 24.70 8.83 -5.26
CA ASN A 73 24.92 7.97 -4.09
C ASN A 73 24.02 8.37 -2.90
N SER A 74 23.89 9.66 -2.63
CA SER A 74 22.97 10.15 -1.59
C SER A 74 21.51 9.83 -1.92
N ILE A 75 21.09 9.97 -3.19
CA ILE A 75 19.75 9.60 -3.64
C ILE A 75 19.51 8.12 -3.38
N LYS A 76 20.43 7.24 -3.79
CA LYS A 76 20.33 5.80 -3.58
C LYS A 76 20.13 5.44 -2.11
N ILE A 77 20.98 5.96 -1.23
CA ILE A 77 20.92 5.71 0.21
C ILE A 77 19.59 6.20 0.81
N LEU A 78 19.12 7.39 0.40
CA LEU A 78 17.84 7.94 0.87
C LEU A 78 16.66 7.08 0.44
N LEU A 79 16.65 6.60 -0.81
CA LEU A 79 15.57 5.77 -1.35
C LEU A 79 15.57 4.36 -0.76
N GLU A 80 16.75 3.75 -0.58
CA GLU A 80 16.88 2.46 0.11
C GLU A 80 16.31 2.53 1.53
N LYS A 81 16.66 3.60 2.27
CA LYS A 81 16.15 3.83 3.63
C LYS A 81 14.64 4.12 3.64
N ALA A 82 14.16 4.93 2.70
CA ALA A 82 12.74 5.21 2.55
C ALA A 82 11.94 3.92 2.25
N GLY A 83 12.47 3.05 1.38
CA GLY A 83 11.86 1.75 1.06
C GLY A 83 11.78 0.84 2.27
N GLN A 84 12.85 0.76 3.03
CA GLN A 84 12.87 -0.02 4.26
C GLN A 84 11.83 0.50 5.28
N ILE A 85 11.74 1.83 5.47
CA ILE A 85 10.73 2.44 6.36
C ILE A 85 9.32 2.14 5.87
N SER A 86 9.06 2.33 4.57
CA SER A 86 7.73 2.10 4.01
C SER A 86 7.29 0.65 4.16
N LEU A 87 8.18 -0.32 3.90
CA LEU A 87 7.90 -1.75 4.05
C LEU A 87 7.71 -2.17 5.50
N MET A 88 8.45 -1.57 6.44
CA MET A 88 8.29 -1.80 7.88
C MET A 88 6.88 -1.49 8.37
N PHE A 89 6.18 -0.52 7.75
CA PHE A 89 4.79 -0.21 8.06
C PHE A 89 3.79 -0.92 7.13
N ALA A 90 4.06 -0.96 5.83
CA ALA A 90 3.13 -1.49 4.84
C ALA A 90 2.82 -2.98 5.05
N ILE A 91 3.83 -3.78 5.39
CA ILE A 91 3.66 -5.24 5.54
C ILE A 91 2.77 -5.59 6.74
N PRO A 92 3.03 -5.12 7.98
CA PRO A 92 2.12 -5.40 9.09
C PRO A 92 0.72 -4.80 8.88
N MET A 93 0.58 -3.65 8.20
CA MET A 93 -0.72 -3.10 7.87
C MET A 93 -1.49 -3.97 6.86
N CYS A 94 -0.80 -4.54 5.86
CA CYS A 94 -1.38 -5.49 4.92
C CYS A 94 -1.95 -6.72 5.65
N PHE A 95 -1.16 -7.37 6.52
CA PHE A 95 -1.62 -8.52 7.31
C PHE A 95 -2.70 -8.13 8.31
N GLY A 96 -2.52 -7.01 9.01
CA GLY A 96 -3.45 -6.50 10.00
C GLY A 96 -4.85 -6.28 9.42
N ILE A 97 -4.95 -5.54 8.31
CA ILE A 97 -6.25 -5.23 7.71
C ILE A 97 -6.93 -6.49 7.14
N ALA A 98 -6.16 -7.39 6.51
CA ALA A 98 -6.68 -8.63 5.96
C ALA A 98 -7.30 -9.53 7.04
N ILE A 99 -6.64 -9.65 8.20
CA ILE A 99 -7.10 -10.51 9.28
C ILE A 99 -8.21 -9.83 10.09
N CYS A 100 -8.06 -8.54 10.41
CA CYS A 100 -9.08 -7.80 11.18
C CYS A 100 -10.40 -7.65 10.43
N ALA A 101 -10.42 -7.76 9.09
CA ALA A 101 -11.62 -7.59 8.28
C ALA A 101 -12.79 -8.47 8.76
N HIS A 102 -12.53 -9.70 9.21
CA HIS A 102 -13.56 -10.63 9.69
C HIS A 102 -14.30 -10.13 10.94
N ASN A 103 -13.61 -9.43 11.83
CA ASN A 103 -14.22 -8.86 13.02
C ASN A 103 -14.67 -7.41 12.79
N LEU A 104 -14.02 -6.66 11.89
CA LEU A 104 -14.31 -5.27 11.60
C LEU A 104 -15.64 -5.11 10.83
N ILE A 105 -15.80 -5.84 9.73
CA ILE A 105 -16.91 -5.60 8.80
C ILE A 105 -18.29 -5.82 9.43
N PRO A 106 -18.56 -6.91 10.17
CA PRO A 106 -19.89 -7.16 10.70
C PRO A 106 -20.42 -6.09 11.66
N TRP A 107 -19.56 -5.48 12.49
CA TRP A 107 -20.03 -4.44 13.41
C TRP A 107 -19.96 -3.03 12.78
N TYR A 108 -19.04 -2.79 11.82
CA TYR A 108 -18.86 -1.46 11.26
C TYR A 108 -19.81 -1.17 10.08
N LEU A 109 -20.00 -2.13 9.19
CA LEU A 109 -20.87 -2.00 8.01
C LEU A 109 -22.14 -2.82 8.11
N GLY A 110 -22.22 -3.75 9.05
CA GLY A 110 -23.30 -4.73 9.16
C GLY A 110 -22.99 -6.07 8.50
N ILE A 111 -23.71 -7.12 8.91
CA ILE A 111 -23.47 -8.49 8.46
C ILE A 111 -23.73 -8.68 6.97
N ASP A 112 -24.58 -7.86 6.37
CA ASP A 112 -24.89 -7.89 4.93
C ASP A 112 -23.68 -7.53 4.06
N PHE A 113 -22.71 -6.80 4.62
CA PHE A 113 -21.45 -6.46 3.96
C PHE A 113 -20.33 -7.49 4.15
N SER A 114 -20.61 -8.65 4.78
CA SER A 114 -19.63 -9.73 4.94
C SER A 114 -18.93 -10.14 3.63
N PRO A 115 -19.55 -10.11 2.44
CA PRO A 115 -18.83 -10.40 1.20
C PRO A 115 -17.65 -9.44 0.93
N SER A 116 -17.70 -8.19 1.43
CA SER A 116 -16.57 -7.22 1.28
C SER A 116 -15.29 -7.70 1.95
N ILE A 117 -15.35 -8.62 2.91
CA ILE A 117 -14.18 -9.22 3.57
C ILE A 117 -13.25 -9.85 2.53
N SER A 118 -13.82 -10.59 1.55
CA SER A 118 -13.04 -11.21 0.47
C SER A 118 -12.33 -10.14 -0.38
N ALA A 119 -13.00 -9.05 -0.71
CA ALA A 119 -12.39 -7.95 -1.45
C ALA A 119 -11.24 -7.32 -0.66
N ILE A 120 -11.39 -7.09 0.66
CA ILE A 120 -10.34 -6.54 1.52
C ILE A 120 -9.12 -7.46 1.54
N ILE A 121 -9.31 -8.76 1.73
CA ILE A 121 -8.21 -9.73 1.77
C ILE A 121 -7.43 -9.73 0.46
N ILE A 122 -8.14 -9.79 -0.68
CA ILE A 122 -7.54 -9.82 -2.01
C ILE A 122 -6.81 -8.50 -2.33
N MET A 123 -7.36 -7.37 -1.92
CA MET A 123 -6.77 -6.05 -2.18
C MET A 123 -5.71 -5.63 -1.16
N SER A 124 -5.60 -6.28 0.00
CA SER A 124 -4.63 -5.89 1.03
C SER A 124 -3.17 -5.82 0.54
N PRO A 125 -2.66 -6.68 -0.39
CA PRO A 125 -1.31 -6.57 -0.94
C PRO A 125 -1.05 -5.27 -1.71
N ILE A 126 -2.10 -4.55 -2.12
CA ILE A 126 -1.98 -3.23 -2.76
C ILE A 126 -1.25 -2.24 -1.83
N ILE A 127 -1.37 -2.40 -0.52
CA ILE A 127 -0.68 -1.58 0.48
C ILE A 127 0.84 -1.68 0.29
N ILE A 128 1.35 -2.89 0.07
CA ILE A 128 2.77 -3.14 -0.18
C ILE A 128 3.18 -2.57 -1.55
N ALA A 129 2.40 -2.85 -2.59
CA ALA A 129 2.67 -2.35 -3.93
C ALA A 129 2.73 -0.82 -3.97
N ASN A 130 1.72 -0.14 -3.40
CA ASN A 130 1.65 1.32 -3.39
C ASN A 130 2.70 1.98 -2.49
N SER A 131 3.17 1.30 -1.45
CA SER A 131 4.29 1.78 -0.65
C SER A 131 5.57 1.92 -1.48
N LEU A 132 5.85 0.95 -2.33
CA LEU A 132 7.01 0.94 -3.23
C LEU A 132 6.81 1.85 -4.46
N ILE A 133 5.59 1.93 -5.01
CA ILE A 133 5.21 2.91 -6.04
C ILE A 133 5.41 4.34 -5.52
N GLY A 134 5.08 4.62 -4.26
CA GLY A 134 5.31 5.92 -3.64
C GLY A 134 6.79 6.32 -3.65
N ILE A 135 7.70 5.36 -3.51
CA ILE A 135 9.14 5.59 -3.53
C ILE A 135 9.65 5.81 -4.95
N SER A 136 9.35 4.89 -5.86
CA SER A 136 9.78 5.03 -7.26
C SER A 136 9.08 6.19 -7.95
N GLY A 137 7.77 6.32 -7.81
CA GLY A 137 6.96 7.32 -8.48
C GLY A 137 7.08 8.71 -7.86
N ASN A 138 6.58 8.87 -6.63
CA ASN A 138 6.49 10.20 -6.02
C ASN A 138 7.85 10.74 -5.58
N GLN A 139 8.66 9.90 -4.89
CA GLN A 139 9.93 10.37 -4.36
C GLN A 139 11.03 10.48 -5.42
N TYR A 140 11.05 9.63 -6.43
CA TYR A 140 12.12 9.63 -7.43
C TYR A 140 11.67 10.20 -8.77
N PHE A 141 10.78 9.54 -9.52
CA PHE A 141 10.44 9.97 -10.88
C PHE A 141 9.79 11.36 -10.93
N THR A 142 8.94 11.71 -9.97
CA THR A 142 8.35 13.04 -9.89
C THR A 142 9.40 14.07 -9.48
N ALA A 143 10.23 13.79 -8.48
CA ALA A 143 11.29 14.69 -8.02
C ALA A 143 12.38 14.94 -9.06
N THR A 144 12.60 14.00 -9.99
CA THR A 144 13.60 14.08 -11.07
C THR A 144 13.00 14.47 -12.43
N ASN A 145 11.71 14.88 -12.43
CA ASN A 145 10.97 15.27 -13.63
C ASN A 145 10.88 14.18 -14.72
N GLN A 146 10.90 12.91 -14.33
CA GLN A 146 10.80 11.76 -15.23
C GLN A 146 9.35 11.24 -15.36
N ILE A 147 8.40 12.16 -15.55
CA ILE A 147 6.97 11.90 -15.56
C ILE A 147 6.54 10.93 -16.68
N LYS A 148 7.29 10.87 -17.78
CA LYS A 148 7.02 9.96 -18.89
C LYS A 148 7.01 8.48 -18.43
N ILE A 149 7.87 8.11 -17.50
CA ILE A 149 7.92 6.74 -16.95
C ILE A 149 6.66 6.44 -16.16
N LEU A 150 6.17 7.40 -15.36
CA LEU A 150 4.92 7.28 -14.62
C LEU A 150 3.74 7.12 -15.56
N THR A 151 3.64 7.98 -16.57
CA THR A 151 2.59 7.91 -17.58
C THR A 151 2.59 6.54 -18.25
N TYR A 152 3.74 6.06 -18.71
CA TYR A 152 3.87 4.75 -19.33
C TYR A 152 3.43 3.62 -18.40
N SER A 153 3.87 3.64 -17.14
CA SER A 153 3.53 2.58 -16.18
C SER A 153 2.04 2.53 -15.86
N TYR A 154 1.40 3.69 -15.64
CA TYR A 154 -0.03 3.74 -15.32
C TYR A 154 -0.94 3.46 -16.52
N PHE A 155 -0.56 3.89 -17.73
CA PHE A 155 -1.32 3.53 -18.94
C PHE A 155 -1.19 2.04 -19.27
N SER A 156 -0.01 1.45 -19.11
CA SER A 156 0.15 0.00 -19.26
C SER A 156 -0.70 -0.77 -18.25
N ALA A 157 -0.73 -0.31 -16.99
CA ALA A 157 -1.56 -0.88 -15.95
C ALA A 157 -3.06 -0.70 -16.25
N LEU A 158 -3.48 0.44 -16.81
CA LEU A 158 -4.86 0.68 -17.24
C LEU A 158 -5.30 -0.32 -18.34
N ILE A 159 -4.45 -0.59 -19.32
CA ILE A 159 -4.74 -1.58 -20.36
C ILE A 159 -4.94 -2.97 -19.73
N VAL A 160 -4.03 -3.40 -18.84
CA VAL A 160 -4.15 -4.66 -18.10
C VAL A 160 -5.44 -4.68 -17.27
N ASN A 161 -5.77 -3.56 -16.62
CA ASN A 161 -6.99 -3.43 -15.83
C ASN A 161 -8.25 -3.66 -16.66
N ILE A 162 -8.36 -3.03 -17.83
CA ILE A 162 -9.53 -3.16 -18.70
C ILE A 162 -9.71 -4.63 -19.18
N ILE A 163 -8.60 -5.25 -19.62
CA ILE A 163 -8.65 -6.64 -20.13
C ILE A 163 -9.03 -7.61 -19.02
N LEU A 164 -8.41 -7.50 -17.85
CA LEU A 164 -8.67 -8.41 -16.74
C LEU A 164 -10.05 -8.18 -16.12
N ASN A 165 -10.51 -6.95 -15.99
CA ASN A 165 -11.85 -6.68 -15.48
C ASN A 165 -12.92 -7.32 -16.37
N TYR A 166 -12.82 -7.16 -17.69
CA TYR A 166 -13.79 -7.77 -18.59
C TYR A 166 -13.86 -9.29 -18.47
N THR A 167 -12.73 -9.96 -18.28
CA THR A 167 -12.65 -11.41 -18.18
C THR A 167 -13.01 -11.94 -16.80
N LEU A 168 -12.47 -11.31 -15.73
CA LEU A 168 -12.62 -11.81 -14.36
C LEU A 168 -13.98 -11.43 -13.75
N ILE A 169 -14.51 -10.24 -14.02
CA ILE A 169 -15.83 -9.84 -13.50
C ILE A 169 -16.93 -10.75 -14.04
N LYS A 170 -16.85 -11.14 -15.30
CA LYS A 170 -17.83 -12.05 -15.89
C LYS A 170 -17.94 -13.39 -15.16
N ASN A 171 -16.82 -13.88 -14.60
CA ASN A 171 -16.77 -15.20 -13.95
C ASN A 171 -16.88 -15.10 -12.42
N MET A 172 -16.40 -14.00 -11.80
CA MET A 172 -16.21 -13.89 -10.35
C MET A 172 -16.89 -12.64 -9.75
N GLY A 173 -17.60 -11.84 -10.57
CA GLY A 173 -18.23 -10.61 -10.09
C GLY A 173 -17.23 -9.64 -9.48
N PHE A 174 -17.58 -8.99 -8.36
CA PHE A 174 -16.75 -8.02 -7.67
C PHE A 174 -15.42 -8.60 -7.17
N ILE A 175 -15.34 -9.90 -6.90
CA ILE A 175 -14.08 -10.58 -6.53
C ILE A 175 -13.09 -10.50 -7.70
N GLY A 176 -13.57 -10.67 -8.93
CA GLY A 176 -12.77 -10.51 -10.14
C GLY A 176 -12.19 -9.10 -10.27
N ALA A 177 -12.98 -8.07 -9.95
CA ALA A 177 -12.49 -6.70 -9.90
C ALA A 177 -11.42 -6.48 -8.82
N ALA A 178 -11.56 -7.09 -7.63
CA ALA A 178 -10.57 -7.03 -6.56
C ALA A 178 -9.22 -7.63 -6.98
N TYR A 179 -9.23 -8.80 -7.64
CA TYR A 179 -8.02 -9.39 -8.24
C TYR A 179 -7.42 -8.49 -9.30
N THR A 180 -8.25 -7.95 -10.19
CA THR A 180 -7.80 -7.04 -11.25
C THR A 180 -7.09 -5.83 -10.68
N THR A 181 -7.66 -5.18 -9.68
CA THR A 181 -7.07 -3.99 -9.06
C THR A 181 -5.73 -4.31 -8.39
N THR A 182 -5.64 -5.47 -7.74
CA THR A 182 -4.39 -5.94 -7.15
C THR A 182 -3.32 -6.16 -8.22
N VAL A 183 -3.63 -6.91 -9.28
CA VAL A 183 -2.71 -7.17 -10.40
C VAL A 183 -2.29 -5.87 -11.09
N THR A 184 -3.22 -4.94 -11.28
CA THR A 184 -2.96 -3.62 -11.88
C THR A 184 -1.92 -2.83 -11.07
N SER A 185 -2.06 -2.81 -9.75
CA SER A 185 -1.10 -2.13 -8.86
C SER A 185 0.30 -2.76 -8.95
N PHE A 186 0.38 -4.09 -8.97
CA PHE A 186 1.66 -4.78 -9.15
C PHE A 186 2.24 -4.58 -10.56
N THR A 187 1.42 -4.47 -11.60
CA THR A 187 1.88 -4.15 -12.96
C THR A 187 2.56 -2.79 -12.99
N SER A 188 1.93 -1.75 -12.40
CA SER A 188 2.55 -0.43 -12.26
C SER A 188 3.86 -0.50 -11.49
N LEU A 189 3.89 -1.23 -10.37
CA LEU A 189 5.10 -1.41 -9.55
C LEU A 189 6.23 -2.05 -10.35
N ILE A 190 5.97 -3.15 -11.05
CA ILE A 190 6.99 -3.88 -11.82
C ILE A 190 7.61 -2.98 -12.89
N ILE A 191 6.78 -2.25 -13.62
CA ILE A 191 7.26 -1.34 -14.68
C ILE A 191 8.10 -0.21 -14.06
N GLN A 192 7.59 0.44 -13.01
CA GLN A 192 8.33 1.52 -12.34
C GLN A 192 9.63 1.01 -11.73
N TYR A 193 9.61 -0.14 -11.07
CA TYR A 193 10.80 -0.73 -10.46
C TYR A 193 11.87 -1.11 -11.47
N TYR A 194 11.49 -1.59 -12.66
CA TYR A 194 12.42 -1.88 -13.75
C TYR A 194 13.22 -0.63 -14.15
N PHE A 195 12.55 0.51 -14.42
CA PHE A 195 13.24 1.75 -14.79
C PHE A 195 14.04 2.34 -13.62
N PHE A 196 13.50 2.25 -12.42
CA PHE A 196 14.11 2.72 -11.18
C PHE A 196 15.44 1.98 -10.91
N ASN A 197 15.42 0.66 -11.00
CA ASN A 197 16.61 -0.15 -10.76
C ASN A 197 17.67 0.04 -11.85
N LYS A 198 17.26 0.20 -13.11
CA LYS A 198 18.17 0.49 -14.23
C LYS A 198 18.96 1.79 -14.05
N GLN A 199 18.40 2.79 -13.36
CA GLN A 199 19.03 4.08 -13.16
C GLN A 199 19.90 4.17 -11.92
N LEU A 200 19.53 3.48 -10.84
CA LEU A 200 20.12 3.65 -9.51
C LEU A 200 20.79 2.38 -8.96
N GLU A 201 20.60 1.23 -9.59
CA GLU A 201 21.13 -0.05 -9.12
C GLU A 201 20.83 -0.30 -7.62
N ILE A 202 19.57 -0.06 -7.23
CA ILE A 202 19.14 -0.18 -5.85
C ILE A 202 19.15 -1.66 -5.42
N LYS A 203 19.58 -1.91 -4.18
CA LYS A 203 19.50 -3.25 -3.60
C LYS A 203 18.06 -3.74 -3.61
N PRO A 204 17.82 -5.03 -3.97
CA PRO A 204 16.47 -5.57 -3.99
C PRO A 204 15.78 -5.39 -2.64
N TYR A 205 14.58 -4.82 -2.63
CA TYR A 205 13.76 -4.72 -1.42
C TYR A 205 13.28 -6.09 -0.92
N LEU A 206 13.54 -7.16 -1.69
CA LEU A 206 13.12 -8.52 -1.36
C LEU A 206 13.58 -8.96 0.04
N TYR A 207 14.81 -8.63 0.43
CA TYR A 207 15.32 -8.92 1.78
C TYR A 207 14.46 -8.26 2.86
N TYR A 208 14.10 -6.99 2.68
CA TYR A 208 13.26 -6.25 3.64
C TYR A 208 11.81 -6.76 3.63
N ILE A 209 11.29 -7.14 2.46
CA ILE A 209 9.96 -7.73 2.34
C ILE A 209 9.92 -9.03 3.15
N LEU A 210 10.84 -9.96 2.91
CA LEU A 210 10.90 -11.24 3.64
C LEU A 210 11.10 -11.04 5.14
N LYS A 211 12.01 -10.14 5.53
CA LYS A 211 12.25 -9.79 6.93
C LYS A 211 10.98 -9.33 7.64
N TYR A 212 10.26 -8.36 7.08
CA TYR A 212 9.07 -7.82 7.72
C TYR A 212 7.85 -8.74 7.62
N ILE A 213 7.78 -9.62 6.61
CA ILE A 213 6.79 -10.70 6.58
C ILE A 213 7.02 -11.63 7.78
N ILE A 214 8.25 -12.13 7.98
CA ILE A 214 8.58 -13.02 9.10
C ILE A 214 8.25 -12.35 10.45
N LEU A 215 8.58 -11.06 10.61
CA LEU A 215 8.27 -10.30 11.82
C LEU A 215 6.77 -10.04 12.02
N SER A 216 5.98 -10.08 10.97
CA SER A 216 4.52 -9.91 11.03
C SER A 216 3.79 -11.22 11.34
N ILE A 217 4.44 -12.39 11.25
CA ILE A 217 3.79 -13.70 11.54
C ILE A 217 3.29 -13.78 12.98
N PRO A 218 4.09 -13.46 14.03
CA PRO A 218 3.59 -13.52 15.41
C PRO A 218 2.41 -12.58 15.66
N MET A 219 2.44 -11.39 15.07
CA MET A 219 1.33 -10.44 15.08
C MET A 219 0.09 -11.05 14.42
N GLY A 220 0.24 -11.51 13.17
CA GLY A 220 -0.87 -12.06 12.39
C GLY A 220 -1.51 -13.26 13.05
N SER A 221 -0.71 -14.22 13.55
CA SER A 221 -1.23 -15.39 14.26
C SER A 221 -1.98 -15.02 15.54
N SER A 222 -1.46 -14.08 16.32
CA SER A 222 -2.09 -13.66 17.58
C SER A 222 -3.45 -13.00 17.35
N ILE A 223 -3.53 -12.05 16.40
CA ILE A 223 -4.79 -11.36 16.11
C ILE A 223 -5.80 -12.28 15.43
N LEU A 224 -5.34 -13.25 14.61
CA LEU A 224 -6.20 -14.26 14.01
C LEU A 224 -6.83 -15.17 15.11
N ILE A 225 -6.00 -15.74 15.96
CA ILE A 225 -6.46 -16.62 17.06
C ILE A 225 -7.44 -15.87 17.96
N TYR A 226 -7.08 -14.65 18.39
CA TYR A 226 -7.96 -13.85 19.22
C TYR A 226 -9.30 -13.54 18.51
N GLY A 227 -9.27 -13.20 17.23
CA GLY A 227 -10.47 -12.92 16.44
C GLY A 227 -11.39 -14.11 16.26
N MET A 228 -10.83 -15.34 16.15
CA MET A 228 -11.63 -16.57 16.01
C MET A 228 -12.45 -16.92 17.27
N TYR A 229 -11.95 -16.55 18.46
CA TYR A 229 -12.62 -16.81 19.73
C TYR A 229 -13.42 -15.62 20.27
N SER A 230 -13.44 -14.50 19.55
CA SER A 230 -14.10 -13.26 19.98
C SER A 230 -15.26 -12.90 19.08
N SER A 231 -16.32 -12.34 19.66
CA SER A 231 -17.43 -11.80 18.87
C SER A 231 -16.99 -10.58 18.07
N PRO A 232 -17.54 -10.34 16.86
CA PRO A 232 -17.21 -9.19 16.04
C PRO A 232 -17.80 -7.90 16.66
N THR A 233 -16.98 -7.20 17.42
CA THR A 233 -17.32 -5.94 18.08
C THR A 233 -16.22 -4.90 17.88
N TYR A 234 -16.55 -3.61 18.12
CA TYR A 234 -15.53 -2.54 18.08
C TYR A 234 -14.40 -2.79 19.08
N ILE A 235 -14.70 -3.35 20.27
CA ILE A 235 -13.69 -3.68 21.28
C ILE A 235 -12.73 -4.75 20.75
N THR A 236 -13.26 -5.81 20.16
CA THR A 236 -12.44 -6.89 19.55
C THR A 236 -11.50 -6.32 18.50
N THR A 237 -12.00 -5.47 17.61
CA THR A 237 -11.18 -4.84 16.56
C THR A 237 -10.11 -3.91 17.16
N LEU A 238 -10.43 -3.13 18.19
CA LEU A 238 -9.44 -2.28 18.89
C LEU A 238 -8.34 -3.11 19.55
N ILE A 239 -8.70 -4.20 20.21
CA ILE A 239 -7.72 -5.11 20.83
C ILE A 239 -6.83 -5.76 19.76
N GLN A 240 -7.39 -6.17 18.62
CA GLN A 240 -6.62 -6.70 17.50
C GLN A 240 -5.61 -5.68 16.97
N ILE A 241 -6.03 -4.42 16.78
CA ILE A 241 -5.15 -3.35 16.25
C ILE A 241 -4.06 -3.00 17.26
N ILE A 242 -4.42 -2.71 18.51
CA ILE A 242 -3.46 -2.28 19.54
C ILE A 242 -2.55 -3.44 19.94
N GLY A 243 -3.12 -4.61 20.21
CA GLY A 243 -2.37 -5.81 20.57
C GLY A 243 -1.46 -6.27 19.44
N GLY A 244 -1.94 -6.24 18.19
CA GLY A 244 -1.15 -6.55 17.01
C GLY A 244 0.03 -5.59 16.86
N ALA A 245 -0.20 -4.29 16.97
CA ALA A 245 0.86 -3.28 16.91
C ALA A 245 1.91 -3.50 18.03
N PHE A 246 1.46 -3.81 19.25
CA PHE A 246 2.35 -4.10 20.38
C PHE A 246 3.23 -5.34 20.12
N ILE A 247 2.66 -6.43 19.62
CA ILE A 247 3.40 -7.66 19.30
C ILE A 247 4.41 -7.40 18.17
N TYR A 248 4.01 -6.68 17.13
CA TYR A 248 4.92 -6.34 16.03
C TYR A 248 6.09 -5.46 16.49
N ILE A 249 5.83 -4.42 17.27
CA ILE A 249 6.88 -3.57 17.85
C ILE A 249 7.81 -4.39 18.75
N SER A 250 7.26 -5.29 19.56
CA SER A 250 8.05 -6.20 20.41
C SER A 250 8.95 -7.10 19.56
N SER A 251 8.46 -7.61 18.42
CA SER A 251 9.25 -8.41 17.47
C SER A 251 10.40 -7.60 16.86
N LEU A 252 10.18 -6.34 16.51
CA LEU A 252 11.22 -5.43 16.02
C LEU A 252 12.30 -5.16 17.07
N LEU A 253 11.90 -4.96 18.33
CA LEU A 253 12.81 -4.75 19.46
C LEU A 253 13.61 -6.01 19.78
N PHE A 254 12.99 -7.18 19.75
CA PHE A 254 13.63 -8.47 20.02
C PHE A 254 14.77 -8.76 19.04
N ILE A 255 14.57 -8.50 17.74
CA ILE A 255 15.60 -8.68 16.71
C ILE A 255 16.57 -7.49 16.68
N LYS A 256 16.35 -6.46 17.50
CA LYS A 256 17.17 -5.24 17.51
C LYS A 256 17.26 -4.60 16.13
N ASP A 257 16.10 -4.44 15.44
CA ASP A 257 16.07 -3.80 14.12
C ASP A 257 16.75 -2.43 14.16
N SER A 258 17.84 -2.29 13.40
CA SER A 258 18.71 -1.10 13.45
C SER A 258 17.95 0.17 13.04
N LEU A 259 17.04 0.06 12.04
CA LEU A 259 16.25 1.18 11.58
C LEU A 259 15.21 1.60 12.61
N PHE A 260 14.50 0.65 13.20
CA PHE A 260 13.50 0.93 14.23
C PHE A 260 14.14 1.60 15.46
N ILE A 261 15.30 1.11 15.90
CA ILE A 261 16.06 1.69 17.02
C ILE A 261 16.53 3.11 16.67
N GLU A 262 17.00 3.35 15.44
CA GLU A 262 17.40 4.69 15.01
C GLU A 262 16.20 5.66 15.03
N LEU A 263 15.04 5.24 14.51
CA LEU A 263 13.83 6.06 14.48
C LEU A 263 13.32 6.36 15.91
N SER A 264 13.30 5.36 16.78
CA SER A 264 12.85 5.53 18.17
C SER A 264 13.74 6.53 18.94
N LYS A 265 15.07 6.44 18.80
CA LYS A 265 16.01 7.36 19.41
C LYS A 265 15.81 8.80 18.92
N ARG A 266 15.62 9.01 17.62
CA ARG A 266 15.35 10.33 17.06
C ARG A 266 14.03 10.92 17.57
N PHE A 267 13.01 10.08 17.76
CA PHE A 267 11.71 10.51 18.29
C PHE A 267 11.84 10.96 19.75
N THR A 268 12.53 10.18 20.58
CA THR A 268 12.77 10.49 21.99
C THR A 268 13.60 11.78 22.16
N GLN A 269 14.63 11.97 21.33
CA GLN A 269 15.43 13.21 21.36
C GLN A 269 14.60 14.46 21.02
N LYS A 270 13.71 14.38 20.03
CA LYS A 270 12.84 15.51 19.67
C LYS A 270 11.81 15.84 20.77
N ILE A 271 11.31 14.86 21.49
CA ILE A 271 10.39 15.08 22.61
C ILE A 271 11.14 15.77 23.76
N ASN A 272 12.34 15.32 24.09
CA ASN A 272 13.15 15.92 25.16
C ASN A 272 13.57 17.37 24.86
N ILE A 273 13.73 17.76 23.59
CA ILE A 273 14.02 19.13 23.19
C ILE A 273 12.78 20.05 23.30
N ARG A 274 11.57 19.48 23.16
CA ARG A 274 10.31 20.25 23.27
C ARG A 274 9.83 20.44 24.71
N ILE A 275 10.31 19.64 25.64
CA ILE A 275 9.95 19.70 27.08
C ILE A 275 10.92 20.61 27.86
N LYS A 276 12.06 20.95 27.29
CA LYS A 276 12.97 22.00 27.78
C LYS A 276 12.67 23.33 27.10
#